data_24621bf88434b7a17d21eb156de86bb4
#
_entry.id   24621bf88434b7a17d21eb156de86bb4
#
_cell.length_a   1.000
_cell.length_b   1.000
_cell.length_c   1.000
_cell.angle_alpha   90.00
_cell.angle_beta   90.00
_cell.angle_gamma   90.00
#
_symmetry.space_group_name_H-M   'P 1'
#
loop_
_entity.id
_entity.type
_entity.pdbx_description
1 polymer ?
#
loop_
_entity_poly.entity_id
_entity_poly.type
_entity_poly.pdbx_seq_one_letter_code
_entity_poly.pdbx_strand_id
1 'polypeptide(L)'
;TNNRFKFVLAGLHNVVRASNAKANNSLLGQLAHKCVKPFSPYEARQLLQIPLDYLGFSFTNDEKLELILSKSNYYPGILHFFGLKLLESMANQYSTHYSAQAGNPPCLLSEPQLQTAIADQDMNNAINEKLELTLDLDPNYRLLAFCIAWNYYADANQKRNGSTVEEILEAASLHDINQLNELKPDDCKNLLEEMREMALLQNVGHERYRLRKSSFLALFGKNTDEVDAGIVAYLKGLK
;
A
#
# COMPACT_ATOMS: atom_id res chain seq x y z
N THR A 1 21.85 -27.29 -26.17
CA THR A 1 20.49 -27.72 -25.82
C THR A 1 19.51 -26.69 -26.36
N ASN A 2 18.72 -27.07 -27.35
CA ASN A 2 17.63 -26.24 -27.85
C ASN A 2 16.62 -26.06 -26.68
N ASN A 3 16.53 -24.88 -26.09
CA ASN A 3 15.54 -24.51 -25.10
C ASN A 3 14.15 -24.52 -25.74
N ARG A 4 13.53 -25.70 -25.86
CA ARG A 4 12.22 -25.88 -26.48
C ARG A 4 11.06 -25.46 -25.59
N PHE A 5 11.29 -25.35 -24.27
CA PHE A 5 10.27 -24.98 -23.31
C PHE A 5 10.78 -23.87 -22.38
N LYS A 6 9.94 -22.88 -22.18
CA LYS A 6 10.14 -21.82 -21.19
C LYS A 6 8.95 -21.83 -20.24
N PHE A 7 9.21 -21.79 -18.94
CA PHE A 7 8.19 -21.73 -17.93
C PHE A 7 8.23 -20.36 -17.27
N VAL A 8 7.06 -19.76 -17.10
CA VAL A 8 6.83 -18.59 -16.26
C VAL A 8 5.90 -19.02 -15.14
N LEU A 9 6.38 -18.92 -13.92
CA LEU A 9 5.61 -19.22 -12.72
C LEU A 9 5.21 -17.89 -12.08
N ALA A 10 3.94 -17.72 -11.81
CA ALA A 10 3.41 -16.58 -11.07
C ALA A 10 2.80 -17.05 -9.75
N GLY A 11 2.99 -16.29 -8.69
CA GLY A 11 2.45 -16.61 -7.38
C GLY A 11 2.46 -15.39 -6.48
N LEU A 12 1.86 -15.53 -5.31
CA LEU A 12 1.88 -14.52 -4.26
C LEU A 12 3.23 -14.55 -3.51
N HIS A 13 3.41 -13.66 -2.54
CA HIS A 13 4.61 -13.49 -1.71
C HIS A 13 5.16 -14.81 -1.11
N ASN A 14 4.27 -15.73 -0.71
CA ASN A 14 4.66 -17.04 -0.17
C ASN A 14 5.46 -17.93 -1.15
N VAL A 15 5.38 -17.68 -2.45
CA VAL A 15 6.25 -18.37 -3.44
C VAL A 15 7.70 -17.93 -3.28
N VAL A 16 7.94 -16.64 -3.02
CA VAL A 16 9.28 -16.11 -2.74
C VAL A 16 9.80 -16.66 -1.43
N ARG A 17 8.98 -16.67 -0.37
CA ARG A 17 9.30 -17.27 0.93
C ARG A 17 9.66 -18.76 0.78
N ALA A 18 8.85 -19.51 0.06
CA ALA A 18 9.11 -20.93 -0.20
C ALA A 18 10.40 -21.17 -1.01
N SER A 19 10.76 -20.24 -1.91
CA SER A 19 12.01 -20.34 -2.68
C SER A 19 13.25 -20.02 -1.84
N ASN A 20 13.12 -19.12 -0.86
CA ASN A 20 14.20 -18.74 0.06
C ASN A 20 14.35 -19.72 1.22
N ALA A 21 13.28 -20.43 1.57
CA ALA A 21 13.18 -21.24 2.79
C ALA A 21 13.99 -22.52 2.79
N LYS A 22 14.68 -22.95 1.73
CA LYS A 22 15.71 -24.02 1.82
C LYS A 22 16.49 -24.21 0.52
N ALA A 23 17.79 -24.35 0.68
CA ALA A 23 18.77 -24.80 -0.31
C ALA A 23 18.44 -26.15 -1.03
N ASN A 24 17.38 -26.84 -0.66
CA ASN A 24 16.95 -28.11 -1.25
C ASN A 24 15.87 -27.99 -2.32
N ASN A 25 15.28 -26.81 -2.55
CA ASN A 25 14.36 -26.60 -3.68
C ASN A 25 15.15 -26.09 -4.89
N SER A 26 15.93 -26.98 -5.48
CA SER A 26 16.84 -26.68 -6.59
C SER A 26 16.16 -26.05 -7.82
N LEU A 27 14.85 -26.22 -7.99
CA LEU A 27 14.13 -25.70 -9.13
C LEU A 27 13.70 -24.24 -8.93
N LEU A 28 13.15 -23.91 -7.77
CA LEU A 28 12.69 -22.55 -7.46
C LEU A 28 13.86 -21.59 -7.17
N GLY A 29 14.93 -22.07 -6.54
CA GLY A 29 16.13 -21.27 -6.25
C GLY A 29 16.95 -20.88 -7.51
N GLN A 30 16.69 -21.54 -8.65
CA GLN A 30 17.34 -21.21 -9.94
C GLN A 30 16.53 -20.23 -10.80
N LEU A 31 15.29 -19.91 -10.42
CA LEU A 31 14.45 -18.99 -11.14
C LEU A 31 14.79 -17.54 -10.76
N ALA A 32 14.93 -16.69 -11.77
CA ALA A 32 15.05 -15.25 -11.54
C ALA A 32 13.73 -14.70 -11.01
N HIS A 33 13.71 -14.30 -9.75
CA HIS A 33 12.52 -13.68 -9.14
C HIS A 33 12.34 -12.25 -9.66
N LYS A 34 11.11 -11.95 -10.10
CA LYS A 34 10.71 -10.59 -10.46
C LYS A 34 9.47 -10.22 -9.66
N CYS A 35 9.65 -9.40 -8.65
CA CYS A 35 8.54 -8.87 -7.85
C CYS A 35 7.81 -7.79 -8.63
N VAL A 36 6.48 -7.91 -8.74
CA VAL A 36 5.62 -6.86 -9.29
C VAL A 36 5.29 -5.89 -8.15
N LYS A 37 5.91 -4.72 -8.20
CA LYS A 37 5.77 -3.66 -7.20
C LYS A 37 4.74 -2.62 -7.64
N PRO A 38 4.24 -1.75 -6.73
CA PRO A 38 3.57 -0.53 -7.13
C PRO A 38 4.41 0.25 -8.13
N PHE A 39 3.75 1.03 -8.96
CA PHE A 39 4.44 1.83 -9.97
C PHE A 39 5.42 2.83 -9.33
N SER A 40 6.46 3.18 -10.06
CA SER A 40 7.23 4.37 -9.77
C SER A 40 6.35 5.63 -9.92
N PRO A 41 6.69 6.76 -9.28
CA PRO A 41 5.94 8.00 -9.46
C PRO A 41 5.75 8.39 -10.92
N TYR A 42 6.76 8.17 -11.76
CA TYR A 42 6.71 8.45 -13.18
C TYR A 42 5.71 7.57 -13.93
N GLU A 43 5.75 6.26 -13.73
CA GLU A 43 4.81 5.30 -14.35
C GLU A 43 3.37 5.54 -13.90
N ALA A 44 3.19 5.81 -12.62
CA ALA A 44 1.88 6.12 -12.05
C ALA A 44 1.30 7.42 -12.63
N ARG A 45 2.14 8.45 -12.82
CA ARG A 45 1.78 9.69 -13.49
C ARG A 45 1.31 9.42 -14.92
N GLN A 46 2.08 8.63 -15.68
CA GLN A 46 1.72 8.28 -17.05
C GLN A 46 0.40 7.51 -17.13
N LEU A 47 0.16 6.57 -16.22
CA LEU A 47 -1.08 5.79 -16.19
C LEU A 47 -2.32 6.66 -16.02
N LEU A 48 -2.23 7.74 -15.27
CA LEU A 48 -3.36 8.65 -15.04
C LEU A 48 -3.43 9.76 -16.09
N GLN A 49 -2.30 10.38 -16.43
CA GLN A 49 -2.24 11.57 -17.28
C GLN A 49 -2.48 11.24 -18.75
N ILE A 50 -1.84 10.20 -19.30
CA ILE A 50 -1.95 9.89 -20.74
C ILE A 50 -3.39 9.64 -21.18
N PRO A 51 -4.21 8.80 -20.49
CA PRO A 51 -5.60 8.63 -20.89
C PRO A 51 -6.43 9.91 -20.80
N LEU A 52 -6.19 10.74 -19.78
CA LEU A 52 -6.90 12.01 -19.63
C LEU A 52 -6.53 12.99 -20.75
N ASP A 53 -5.25 13.10 -21.10
CA ASP A 53 -4.80 13.93 -22.23
C ASP A 53 -5.44 13.49 -23.55
N TYR A 54 -5.55 12.16 -23.80
CA TYR A 54 -6.25 11.63 -24.98
C TYR A 54 -7.74 11.99 -25.00
N LEU A 55 -8.35 12.09 -23.83
CA LEU A 55 -9.74 12.53 -23.68
C LEU A 55 -9.89 14.07 -23.73
N GLY A 56 -8.80 14.80 -23.88
CA GLY A 56 -8.77 16.26 -23.95
C GLY A 56 -8.85 16.94 -22.58
N PHE A 57 -8.45 16.26 -21.49
CA PHE A 57 -8.40 16.83 -20.14
C PHE A 57 -6.96 16.99 -19.67
N SER A 58 -6.68 18.05 -18.93
CA SER A 58 -5.35 18.27 -18.33
C SER A 58 -5.47 18.78 -16.90
N PHE A 59 -4.48 18.41 -16.08
CA PHE A 59 -4.37 18.94 -14.72
C PHE A 59 -3.92 20.40 -14.75
N THR A 60 -4.55 21.23 -13.94
CA THR A 60 -4.15 22.63 -13.77
C THR A 60 -2.87 22.80 -12.97
N ASN A 61 -2.53 21.80 -12.16
CA ASN A 61 -1.46 21.88 -11.18
C ASN A 61 -0.87 20.49 -10.92
N ASP A 62 0.45 20.38 -11.00
CA ASP A 62 1.20 19.15 -10.70
C ASP A 62 1.06 18.72 -9.25
N GLU A 63 0.89 19.65 -8.30
CA GLU A 63 0.74 19.32 -6.88
C GLU A 63 -0.51 18.46 -6.62
N LYS A 64 -1.59 18.72 -7.34
CA LYS A 64 -2.83 17.94 -7.23
C LYS A 64 -2.66 16.54 -7.79
N LEU A 65 -1.99 16.42 -8.90
CA LEU A 65 -1.64 15.13 -9.47
C LEU A 65 -0.77 14.33 -8.48
N GLU A 66 0.27 14.94 -7.91
CA GLU A 66 1.11 14.28 -6.92
C GLU A 66 0.33 13.87 -5.65
N LEU A 67 -0.63 14.67 -5.22
CA LEU A 67 -1.51 14.32 -4.09
C LEU A 67 -2.30 13.03 -4.40
N ILE A 68 -2.86 12.92 -5.60
CA ILE A 68 -3.60 11.73 -6.06
C ILE A 68 -2.68 10.51 -6.12
N LEU A 69 -1.53 10.65 -6.77
CA LEU A 69 -0.54 9.59 -6.89
C LEU A 69 -0.09 9.10 -5.52
N SER A 70 0.19 10.04 -4.64
CA SER A 70 0.54 9.76 -3.25
C SER A 70 -0.60 9.05 -2.50
N LYS A 71 -1.85 9.50 -2.64
CA LYS A 71 -3.02 8.92 -1.95
C LYS A 71 -3.29 7.49 -2.42
N SER A 72 -3.13 7.23 -3.72
CA SER A 72 -3.28 5.90 -4.33
C SER A 72 -2.16 4.92 -3.98
N ASN A 73 -1.09 5.39 -3.30
CA ASN A 73 0.13 4.61 -3.05
C ASN A 73 0.76 4.02 -4.33
N TYR A 74 0.55 4.69 -5.47
CA TYR A 74 1.03 4.27 -6.79
C TYR A 74 0.52 2.89 -7.23
N TYR A 75 -0.57 2.38 -6.63
CA TYR A 75 -1.22 1.14 -7.04
C TYR A 75 -2.03 1.37 -8.33
N PRO A 76 -1.75 0.60 -9.42
CA PRO A 76 -2.43 0.76 -10.69
C PRO A 76 -3.96 0.70 -10.59
N GLY A 77 -4.49 -0.29 -9.84
CA GLY A 77 -5.94 -0.45 -9.67
C GLY A 77 -6.61 0.74 -8.97
N ILE A 78 -5.96 1.33 -7.95
CA ILE A 78 -6.47 2.51 -7.25
C ILE A 78 -6.40 3.74 -8.15
N LEU A 79 -5.31 3.90 -8.93
CA LEU A 79 -5.17 4.99 -9.89
C LEU A 79 -6.23 4.91 -10.99
N HIS A 80 -6.51 3.70 -11.49
CA HIS A 80 -7.56 3.48 -12.48
C HIS A 80 -8.94 3.84 -11.91
N PHE A 81 -9.25 3.37 -10.70
CA PHE A 81 -10.50 3.70 -10.02
C PHE A 81 -10.64 5.22 -9.80
N PHE A 82 -9.55 5.89 -9.39
CA PHE A 82 -9.53 7.35 -9.27
C PHE A 82 -9.83 8.04 -10.62
N GLY A 83 -9.19 7.58 -11.71
CA GLY A 83 -9.44 8.10 -13.05
C GLY A 83 -10.90 7.96 -13.47
N LEU A 84 -11.55 6.82 -13.18
CA LEU A 84 -12.98 6.62 -13.43
C LEU A 84 -13.85 7.58 -12.61
N LYS A 85 -13.59 7.75 -11.31
CA LYS A 85 -14.34 8.68 -10.47
C LYS A 85 -14.19 10.13 -10.92
N LEU A 86 -13.01 10.50 -11.40
CA LEU A 86 -12.78 11.81 -11.99
C LEU A 86 -13.62 12.01 -13.27
N LEU A 87 -13.65 11.02 -14.16
CA LEU A 87 -14.46 11.05 -15.38
C LEU A 87 -15.97 11.11 -15.06
N GLU A 88 -16.44 10.34 -14.09
CA GLU A 88 -17.84 10.39 -13.61
C GLU A 88 -18.21 11.80 -13.09
N SER A 89 -17.36 12.40 -12.27
CA SER A 89 -17.54 13.76 -11.76
C SER A 89 -17.66 14.79 -12.90
N MET A 90 -16.83 14.65 -13.92
CA MET A 90 -16.87 15.51 -15.10
C MET A 90 -18.13 15.26 -15.94
N ALA A 91 -18.49 14.00 -16.21
CA ALA A 91 -19.67 13.65 -16.98
C ALA A 91 -20.95 14.22 -16.35
N ASN A 92 -21.08 14.13 -15.04
CA ASN A 92 -22.21 14.69 -14.30
C ASN A 92 -22.29 16.22 -14.42
N GLN A 93 -21.15 16.91 -14.41
CA GLN A 93 -21.10 18.36 -14.57
C GLN A 93 -21.44 18.81 -16.01
N TYR A 94 -20.93 18.09 -17.01
CA TYR A 94 -21.19 18.42 -18.42
C TYR A 94 -22.59 18.02 -18.88
N SER A 95 -23.24 17.01 -18.29
CA SER A 95 -24.61 16.65 -18.61
C SER A 95 -25.63 17.68 -18.15
N THR A 96 -25.33 18.43 -17.07
CA THR A 96 -26.19 19.49 -16.53
C THR A 96 -25.94 20.86 -17.18
N HIS A 97 -24.78 21.09 -17.78
CA HIS A 97 -24.36 22.36 -18.36
C HIS A 97 -23.67 22.16 -19.70
N TYR A 98 -24.33 21.50 -20.64
CA TYR A 98 -23.90 21.51 -22.03
C TYR A 98 -24.16 22.91 -22.60
N SER A 99 -23.43 23.90 -22.14
CA SER A 99 -23.35 25.20 -22.73
C SER A 99 -22.14 25.23 -23.67
N ALA A 100 -22.28 25.93 -24.78
CA ALA A 100 -21.26 26.14 -25.80
C ALA A 100 -19.98 26.85 -25.33
N GLN A 101 -19.73 26.87 -24.03
CA GLN A 101 -18.55 27.36 -23.35
C GLN A 101 -17.55 26.26 -22.95
N ALA A 102 -17.79 24.97 -23.32
CA ALA A 102 -16.75 23.98 -23.30
C ALA A 102 -15.67 24.42 -24.30
N GLY A 103 -14.67 25.11 -23.80
CA GLY A 103 -13.55 25.61 -24.58
C GLY A 103 -12.89 24.51 -25.38
N ASN A 104 -12.10 24.86 -26.37
CA ASN A 104 -11.29 23.91 -27.12
C ASN A 104 -10.41 23.10 -26.16
N PRO A 105 -10.26 21.77 -26.38
CA PRO A 105 -9.30 20.97 -25.59
C PRO A 105 -7.91 21.64 -25.59
N PRO A 106 -7.15 21.51 -24.49
CA PRO A 106 -7.47 20.74 -23.30
C PRO A 106 -8.40 21.45 -22.30
N CYS A 107 -9.42 20.71 -21.82
CA CYS A 107 -10.25 21.16 -20.72
C CYS A 107 -9.49 20.98 -19.41
N LEU A 108 -9.28 22.07 -18.67
CA LEU A 108 -8.55 22.03 -17.40
C LEU A 108 -9.43 21.46 -16.27
N LEU A 109 -8.90 20.48 -15.57
CA LEU A 109 -9.53 19.89 -14.39
C LEU A 109 -9.57 20.91 -13.25
N SER A 110 -10.76 21.31 -12.84
CA SER A 110 -10.92 22.33 -11.79
C SER A 110 -10.64 21.76 -10.40
N GLU A 111 -10.23 22.64 -9.50
CA GLU A 111 -9.99 22.28 -8.08
C GLU A 111 -11.20 21.58 -7.43
N PRO A 112 -12.45 22.02 -7.57
CA PRO A 112 -13.60 21.33 -7.00
C PRO A 112 -13.76 19.89 -7.52
N GLN A 113 -13.52 19.63 -8.81
CA GLN A 113 -13.61 18.29 -9.41
C GLN A 113 -12.56 17.35 -8.79
N LEU A 114 -11.33 17.83 -8.65
CA LEU A 114 -10.24 17.06 -8.02
C LEU A 114 -10.54 16.79 -6.54
N GLN A 115 -11.01 17.78 -5.81
CA GLN A 115 -11.37 17.63 -4.40
C GLN A 115 -12.52 16.64 -4.21
N THR A 116 -13.55 16.70 -5.05
CA THR A 116 -14.66 15.75 -5.02
C THR A 116 -14.17 14.32 -5.21
N ALA A 117 -13.32 14.07 -6.22
CA ALA A 117 -12.77 12.74 -6.46
C ALA A 117 -11.80 12.29 -5.34
N ILE A 118 -11.01 13.20 -4.76
CA ILE A 118 -10.10 12.89 -3.65
C ILE A 118 -10.86 12.57 -2.36
N ALA A 119 -11.99 13.25 -2.12
CA ALA A 119 -12.81 13.08 -0.92
C ALA A 119 -13.84 11.95 -1.05
N ASP A 120 -13.93 11.33 -2.24
CA ASP A 120 -14.88 10.26 -2.51
C ASP A 120 -14.73 9.09 -1.51
N GLN A 121 -15.85 8.69 -0.90
CA GLN A 121 -15.87 7.66 0.13
C GLN A 121 -15.54 6.28 -0.46
N ASP A 122 -16.02 5.99 -1.67
CA ASP A 122 -15.74 4.72 -2.34
C ASP A 122 -14.25 4.60 -2.67
N MET A 123 -13.59 5.71 -3.00
CA MET A 123 -12.15 5.78 -3.19
C MET A 123 -11.40 5.42 -1.90
N ASN A 124 -11.80 6.01 -0.78
CA ASN A 124 -11.19 5.72 0.51
C ASN A 124 -11.46 4.26 0.93
N ASN A 125 -12.66 3.75 0.70
CA ASN A 125 -13.02 2.36 0.96
C ASN A 125 -12.18 1.41 0.10
N ALA A 126 -12.01 1.67 -1.20
CA ALA A 126 -11.17 0.85 -2.08
C ALA A 126 -9.70 0.80 -1.65
N ILE A 127 -9.16 1.93 -1.15
CA ILE A 127 -7.80 1.97 -0.59
C ILE A 127 -7.71 1.09 0.66
N ASN A 128 -8.66 1.22 1.58
CA ASN A 128 -8.69 0.45 2.82
C ASN A 128 -8.88 -1.04 2.55
N GLU A 129 -9.83 -1.41 1.68
CA GLU A 129 -10.05 -2.79 1.27
C GLU A 129 -8.78 -3.43 0.69
N LYS A 130 -8.06 -2.70 -0.17
CA LYS A 130 -6.80 -3.20 -0.73
C LYS A 130 -5.75 -3.45 0.34
N LEU A 131 -5.69 -2.60 1.36
CA LEU A 131 -4.77 -2.77 2.49
C LEU A 131 -5.16 -3.96 3.37
N GLU A 132 -6.44 -4.06 3.71
CA GLU A 132 -6.99 -5.17 4.49
C GLU A 132 -6.70 -6.51 3.81
N LEU A 133 -7.01 -6.63 2.51
CA LEU A 133 -6.71 -7.83 1.72
C LEU A 133 -5.21 -8.16 1.71
N THR A 134 -4.33 -7.16 1.73
CA THR A 134 -2.89 -7.39 1.74
C THR A 134 -2.41 -7.83 3.13
N LEU A 135 -2.98 -7.28 4.21
CA LEU A 135 -2.68 -7.69 5.58
C LEU A 135 -3.19 -9.10 5.88
N ASP A 136 -4.28 -9.51 5.25
CA ASP A 136 -4.88 -10.83 5.44
C ASP A 136 -4.16 -11.97 4.70
N LEU A 137 -3.12 -11.64 3.89
CA LEU A 137 -2.30 -12.65 3.23
C LEU A 137 -1.50 -13.51 4.23
N ASP A 138 -1.15 -12.94 5.39
CA ASP A 138 -0.49 -13.64 6.49
C ASP A 138 -0.91 -13.01 7.83
N PRO A 139 -1.37 -13.80 8.82
CA PRO A 139 -1.78 -13.28 10.13
C PRO A 139 -0.70 -12.44 10.81
N ASN A 140 0.57 -12.78 10.59
CA ASN A 140 1.70 -12.05 11.18
C ASN A 140 1.85 -10.64 10.61
N TYR A 141 1.41 -10.38 9.37
CA TYR A 141 1.50 -9.03 8.80
C TYR A 141 0.66 -8.03 9.58
N ARG A 142 -0.55 -8.41 9.94
CA ARG A 142 -1.45 -7.55 10.72
C ARG A 142 -0.91 -7.33 12.13
N LEU A 143 -0.38 -8.36 12.76
CA LEU A 143 0.22 -8.28 14.09
C LEU A 143 1.48 -7.39 14.09
N LEU A 144 2.37 -7.57 13.11
CA LEU A 144 3.55 -6.71 12.94
C LEU A 144 3.16 -5.25 12.68
N ALA A 145 2.12 -5.03 11.87
CA ALA A 145 1.62 -3.68 11.61
C ALA A 145 1.03 -3.02 12.86
N PHE A 146 0.35 -3.77 13.75
CA PHE A 146 -0.09 -3.29 15.05
C PHE A 146 1.09 -2.89 15.94
N CYS A 147 2.13 -3.73 16.04
CA CYS A 147 3.32 -3.41 16.83
C CYS A 147 4.02 -2.13 16.32
N ILE A 148 4.14 -1.98 15.00
CA ILE A 148 4.72 -0.78 14.39
C ILE A 148 3.85 0.46 14.66
N ALA A 149 2.51 0.32 14.60
CA ALA A 149 1.58 1.41 14.89
C ALA A 149 1.64 1.80 16.37
N TRP A 150 1.72 0.83 17.28
CA TRP A 150 1.87 1.08 18.70
C TRP A 150 3.17 1.84 19.00
N ASN A 151 4.28 1.36 18.50
CA ASN A 151 5.58 2.00 18.60
C ASN A 151 5.57 3.45 18.08
N TYR A 152 4.87 3.69 16.98
CA TYR A 152 4.74 5.03 16.41
C TYR A 152 4.05 6.00 17.38
N TYR A 153 3.07 5.56 18.16
CA TYR A 153 2.36 6.42 19.12
C TYR A 153 3.04 6.48 20.47
N ALA A 154 3.72 5.42 20.90
CA ALA A 154 4.34 5.31 22.21
C ALA A 154 5.65 6.11 22.32
N ASP A 155 6.43 6.21 21.24
CA ASP A 155 7.76 6.84 21.26
C ASP A 155 7.95 7.85 20.12
N ALA A 156 8.30 9.09 20.50
CA ALA A 156 8.56 10.17 19.54
C ALA A 156 9.75 9.89 18.61
N ASN A 157 10.74 9.11 19.05
CA ASN A 157 11.88 8.70 18.22
C ASN A 157 11.44 7.69 17.15
N GLN A 158 10.66 6.68 17.54
CA GLN A 158 10.12 5.68 16.62
C GLN A 158 9.12 6.28 15.64
N LYS A 159 8.35 7.28 16.06
CA LYS A 159 7.51 8.08 15.18
C LYS A 159 8.29 8.73 14.03
N ARG A 160 9.50 9.22 14.29
CA ARG A 160 10.36 9.87 13.28
C ARG A 160 11.16 8.86 12.46
N ASN A 161 11.75 7.90 13.14
CA ASN A 161 12.80 7.03 12.59
C ASN A 161 12.33 5.61 12.26
N GLY A 162 11.07 5.26 12.60
CA GLY A 162 10.58 3.89 12.48
C GLY A 162 11.12 2.97 13.57
N SER A 163 10.73 1.70 13.55
CA SER A 163 11.09 0.67 14.54
C SER A 163 12.05 -0.35 13.95
N THR A 164 13.02 -0.81 14.75
CA THR A 164 13.86 -1.97 14.41
C THR A 164 13.10 -3.27 14.62
N VAL A 165 13.68 -4.38 14.19
CA VAL A 165 13.11 -5.73 14.45
C VAL A 165 12.97 -5.99 15.95
N GLU A 166 13.99 -5.62 16.73
CA GLU A 166 14.01 -5.79 18.19
C GLU A 166 12.90 -4.99 18.86
N GLU A 167 12.76 -3.70 18.51
CA GLU A 167 11.71 -2.83 19.05
C GLU A 167 10.29 -3.33 18.69
N ILE A 168 10.12 -3.95 17.52
CA ILE A 168 8.83 -4.56 17.11
C ILE A 168 8.55 -5.82 17.95
N LEU A 169 9.56 -6.67 18.17
CA LEU A 169 9.42 -7.87 18.99
C LEU A 169 9.22 -7.54 20.47
N GLU A 170 9.84 -6.47 20.98
CA GLU A 170 9.58 -5.95 22.33
C GLU A 170 8.12 -5.51 22.49
N ALA A 171 7.57 -4.78 21.49
CA ALA A 171 6.15 -4.43 21.49
C ALA A 171 5.26 -5.70 21.45
N ALA A 172 5.62 -6.70 20.65
CA ALA A 172 4.90 -7.97 20.61
C ALA A 172 4.91 -8.69 21.97
N SER A 173 6.04 -8.66 22.67
CA SER A 173 6.17 -9.23 24.01
C SER A 173 5.33 -8.45 25.05
N LEU A 174 5.30 -7.12 24.97
CA LEU A 174 4.50 -6.28 25.84
C LEU A 174 2.99 -6.59 25.76
N HIS A 175 2.54 -6.97 24.57
CA HIS A 175 1.13 -7.29 24.29
C HIS A 175 0.80 -8.79 24.29
N ASP A 176 1.71 -9.64 24.79
CA ASP A 176 1.55 -11.10 24.86
C ASP A 176 1.17 -11.73 23.51
N ILE A 177 1.73 -11.22 22.40
CA ILE A 177 1.47 -11.74 21.05
C ILE A 177 2.33 -13.00 20.81
N ASN A 178 1.85 -14.15 21.29
CA ASN A 178 2.60 -15.41 21.27
C ASN A 178 3.13 -15.77 19.88
N GLN A 179 2.34 -15.56 18.83
CA GLN A 179 2.73 -15.85 17.45
C GLN A 179 3.99 -15.12 17.00
N LEU A 180 4.17 -13.87 17.43
CA LEU A 180 5.37 -13.08 17.13
C LEU A 180 6.51 -13.38 18.10
N ASN A 181 6.20 -13.69 19.37
CA ASN A 181 7.20 -14.03 20.38
C ASN A 181 7.95 -15.34 20.07
N GLU A 182 7.33 -16.24 19.30
CA GLU A 182 7.94 -17.49 18.84
C GLU A 182 8.81 -17.31 17.59
N LEU A 183 8.74 -16.14 16.93
CA LEU A 183 9.53 -15.85 15.73
C LEU A 183 11.00 -15.56 16.09
N LYS A 184 11.90 -16.12 15.30
CA LYS A 184 13.30 -15.68 15.33
C LYS A 184 13.42 -14.29 14.69
N PRO A 185 14.38 -13.45 15.12
CA PRO A 185 14.60 -12.13 14.52
C PRO A 185 14.75 -12.16 13.00
N ASP A 186 15.44 -13.15 12.45
CA ASP A 186 15.61 -13.32 11.00
C ASP A 186 14.28 -13.62 10.28
N ASP A 187 13.41 -14.43 10.88
CA ASP A 187 12.09 -14.74 10.31
C ASP A 187 11.18 -13.51 10.37
N CYS A 188 11.22 -12.76 11.48
CA CYS A 188 10.52 -11.47 11.59
C CYS A 188 11.02 -10.48 10.54
N LYS A 189 12.33 -10.35 10.35
CA LYS A 189 12.93 -9.51 9.31
C LYS A 189 12.46 -9.90 7.92
N ASN A 190 12.39 -11.19 7.59
CA ASN A 190 11.88 -11.67 6.32
C ASN A 190 10.43 -11.22 6.08
N LEU A 191 9.55 -11.34 7.09
CA LEU A 191 8.16 -10.87 7.02
C LEU A 191 8.08 -9.35 6.79
N LEU A 192 8.91 -8.57 7.49
CA LEU A 192 8.96 -7.11 7.31
C LEU A 192 9.45 -6.72 5.92
N GLU A 193 10.42 -7.44 5.36
CA GLU A 193 10.86 -7.22 3.97
C GLU A 193 9.77 -7.58 2.96
N GLU A 194 9.01 -8.65 3.16
CA GLU A 194 7.84 -8.99 2.34
C GLU A 194 6.79 -7.88 2.40
N MET A 195 6.46 -7.38 3.61
CA MET A 195 5.53 -6.25 3.79
C MET A 195 6.05 -4.98 3.11
N ARG A 196 7.36 -4.75 3.11
CA ARG A 196 7.99 -3.65 2.38
C ARG A 196 7.85 -3.81 0.87
N GLU A 197 8.05 -5.01 0.34
CA GLU A 197 7.88 -5.30 -1.08
C GLU A 197 6.43 -5.13 -1.54
N MET A 198 5.47 -5.43 -0.67
CA MET A 198 4.05 -5.16 -0.89
C MET A 198 3.65 -3.70 -0.65
N ALA A 199 4.60 -2.83 -0.36
CA ALA A 199 4.42 -1.40 -0.09
C ALA A 199 3.51 -1.07 1.11
N LEU A 200 3.37 -1.99 2.07
CA LEU A 200 2.78 -1.73 3.37
C LEU A 200 3.73 -0.93 4.25
N LEU A 201 5.01 -1.29 4.20
CA LEU A 201 6.08 -0.67 4.96
C LEU A 201 7.04 0.11 4.06
N GLN A 202 7.77 1.03 4.66
CA GLN A 202 8.97 1.61 4.11
C GLN A 202 10.13 1.43 5.09
N ASN A 203 11.31 1.17 4.54
CA ASN A 203 12.56 1.21 5.28
C ASN A 203 13.06 2.66 5.29
N VAL A 204 13.34 3.19 6.47
CA VAL A 204 13.81 4.57 6.65
C VAL A 204 15.30 4.66 6.96
N GLY A 205 16.03 3.59 6.69
CA GLY A 205 17.47 3.44 6.94
C GLY A 205 17.75 2.59 8.18
N HIS A 206 18.96 2.03 8.25
CA HIS A 206 19.42 1.24 9.40
C HIS A 206 18.45 0.13 9.85
N GLU A 207 17.83 -0.58 8.88
CA GLU A 207 16.87 -1.68 9.16
C GLU A 207 15.69 -1.25 10.04
N ARG A 208 15.25 -0.01 9.88
CA ARG A 208 14.08 0.54 10.56
C ARG A 208 12.88 0.59 9.64
N TYR A 209 11.75 0.14 10.13
CA TYR A 209 10.51 -0.02 9.40
C TYR A 209 9.44 0.91 9.98
N ARG A 210 8.64 1.48 9.10
CA ARG A 210 7.41 2.19 9.49
C ARG A 210 6.31 1.93 8.47
N LEU A 211 5.07 2.10 8.88
CA LEU A 211 3.94 2.10 7.96
C LEU A 211 4.15 3.19 6.91
N ARG A 212 3.96 2.83 5.65
CA ARG A 212 4.32 3.72 4.54
C ARG A 212 3.54 5.02 4.52
N LYS A 213 2.31 5.03 5.07
CA LYS A 213 1.44 6.22 5.10
C LYS A 213 0.73 6.40 6.42
N SER A 214 0.45 7.66 6.74
CA SER A 214 -0.37 8.02 7.90
C SER A 214 -1.81 7.49 7.81
N SER A 215 -2.35 7.34 6.58
CA SER A 215 -3.67 6.72 6.39
C SER A 215 -3.69 5.24 6.78
N PHE A 216 -2.57 4.52 6.65
CA PHE A 216 -2.45 3.14 7.10
C PHE A 216 -2.42 3.04 8.62
N LEU A 217 -1.77 4.00 9.28
CA LEU A 217 -1.80 4.11 10.73
C LEU A 217 -3.23 4.22 11.27
N ALA A 218 -4.09 4.98 10.59
CA ALA A 218 -5.48 5.17 11.01
C ALA A 218 -6.32 3.89 11.01
N LEU A 219 -5.90 2.83 10.29
CA LEU A 219 -6.55 1.51 10.35
C LEU A 219 -6.31 0.79 11.67
N PHE A 220 -5.21 1.10 12.36
CA PHE A 220 -4.82 0.45 13.60
C PHE A 220 -5.23 1.24 14.84
N GLY A 221 -5.53 2.53 14.71
CA GLY A 221 -5.90 3.43 15.80
C GLY A 221 -5.31 4.82 15.63
N LYS A 222 -5.67 5.73 16.53
CA LYS A 222 -5.20 7.13 16.55
C LYS A 222 -4.24 7.42 17.70
N ASN A 223 -4.15 6.50 18.64
CA ASN A 223 -3.30 6.56 19.84
C ASN A 223 -2.99 5.13 20.32
N THR A 224 -2.16 5.00 21.35
CA THR A 224 -1.79 3.70 21.94
C THR A 224 -3.00 2.92 22.44
N ASP A 225 -3.96 3.56 23.10
CA ASP A 225 -5.12 2.88 23.69
C ASP A 225 -6.02 2.24 22.63
N GLU A 226 -6.23 2.93 21.50
CA GLU A 226 -6.99 2.39 20.39
C GLU A 226 -6.24 1.23 19.71
N VAL A 227 -4.91 1.33 19.59
CA VAL A 227 -4.08 0.24 19.05
C VAL A 227 -4.14 -0.98 19.95
N ASP A 228 -4.03 -0.79 21.28
CA ASP A 228 -4.14 -1.85 22.28
C ASP A 228 -5.49 -2.57 22.18
N ALA A 229 -6.57 -1.80 22.10
CA ALA A 229 -7.91 -2.34 21.94
C ALA A 229 -8.02 -3.15 20.63
N GLY A 230 -7.40 -2.65 19.55
CA GLY A 230 -7.33 -3.33 18.25
C GLY A 230 -6.57 -4.65 18.31
N ILE A 231 -5.41 -4.68 18.98
CA ILE A 231 -4.63 -5.92 19.20
C ILE A 231 -5.48 -6.95 19.95
N VAL A 232 -6.09 -6.55 21.07
CA VAL A 232 -6.92 -7.45 21.90
C VAL A 232 -8.10 -8.00 21.10
N ALA A 233 -8.78 -7.14 20.31
CA ALA A 233 -9.90 -7.55 19.48
C ALA A 233 -9.46 -8.56 18.40
N TYR A 234 -8.34 -8.28 17.72
CA TYR A 234 -7.81 -9.16 16.68
C TYR A 234 -7.38 -10.53 17.23
N LEU A 235 -6.65 -10.55 18.35
CA LEU A 235 -6.22 -11.80 18.99
C LEU A 235 -7.41 -12.66 19.48
N LYS A 236 -8.53 -12.04 19.88
CA LYS A 236 -9.77 -12.77 20.21
C LYS A 236 -10.44 -13.38 18.98
N GLY A 237 -10.32 -12.74 17.82
CA GLY A 237 -10.86 -13.24 16.56
C GLY A 237 -10.04 -14.37 15.92
N LEU A 238 -8.78 -14.57 16.36
CA LEU A 238 -7.92 -15.67 15.91
C LEU A 238 -8.11 -16.98 16.69
N LYS A 239 -8.80 -16.94 17.84
CA LYS A 239 -9.15 -18.12 18.67
C LYS A 239 -10.46 -18.72 18.20
#